data_e06826913c4d65e258666f784a92bb66
#
_entry.id   e06826913c4d65e258666f784a92bb66
#
_cell.length_a   1.000
_cell.length_b   1.000
_cell.length_c   1.000
_cell.angle_alpha   90.00
_cell.angle_beta   90.00
_cell.angle_gamma   90.00
#
_symmetry.space_group_name_H-M   'P 1'
#
loop_
_entity.id
_entity.type
_entity.pdbx_description
1 polymer ?
#
loop_
_entity_poly.entity_id
_entity_poly.type
_entity_poly.pdbx_seq_one_letter_code
_entity_poly.pdbx_strand_id
1 'polypeptide(L)'
;MLNSSVFSEVSRASIDTNAITTLCKAAGDPLRMQILRVLQQNSYGVFELCEVFDIRQSAMSHHLKILANASLVATRREGTSIFYRRNELNSDIDLQALQTSLFETIDNAVLDLNYINRLNSINTARSEASVSFFNRNADRFASNHDLIAGWDDYGESIETAMLRNQTNLNNALEIGPGYGQFLSTLSKQFNNVTALDSSIEMLDQCKQHAKTHNLENIDFILGDTSRALLDNKQYDFISINMVLHHNSTPPDIISDCANLLKANGILMVTELCEHDQEWVKNSCGDIWLGFLPESLTRWAKKAGLVDSNSLYITQRNGFRIQIRQFNLANP
;
A
#
# COMPACT_ATOMS: atom_id res chain seq x y z
N MET A 1 -63.19 -11.53 1.79
CA MET A 1 -62.00 -11.88 1.02
C MET A 1 -60.81 -11.23 1.71
N LEU A 2 -60.12 -12.03 2.50
CA LEU A 2 -58.99 -11.59 3.32
C LEU A 2 -57.72 -11.68 2.48
N ASN A 3 -57.10 -10.54 2.26
CA ASN A 3 -55.78 -10.45 1.61
C ASN A 3 -54.69 -10.87 2.59
N SER A 4 -54.16 -12.05 2.43
CA SER A 4 -52.97 -12.52 3.16
C SER A 4 -51.73 -11.89 2.49
N SER A 5 -51.18 -10.83 3.10
CA SER A 5 -49.87 -10.34 2.78
C SER A 5 -48.81 -11.38 3.22
N VAL A 6 -48.18 -11.99 2.24
CA VAL A 6 -47.01 -12.85 2.41
C VAL A 6 -45.84 -11.97 2.80
N PHE A 7 -45.53 -11.91 4.08
CA PHE A 7 -44.23 -11.46 4.55
C PHE A 7 -43.20 -12.53 4.17
N SER A 8 -42.39 -12.25 3.18
CA SER A 8 -41.18 -13.02 2.91
C SER A 8 -40.20 -12.81 4.08
N GLU A 9 -40.17 -13.78 4.99
CA GLU A 9 -39.06 -13.89 5.96
C GLU A 9 -37.77 -14.06 5.15
N VAL A 10 -36.95 -12.99 5.10
CA VAL A 10 -35.54 -13.12 4.76
C VAL A 10 -34.94 -13.95 5.88
N SER A 11 -34.66 -15.21 5.60
CA SER A 11 -33.93 -16.11 6.49
C SER A 11 -32.58 -15.45 6.80
N ARG A 12 -32.49 -14.78 7.95
CA ARG A 12 -31.19 -14.43 8.53
C ARG A 12 -30.51 -15.76 8.87
N ALA A 13 -29.42 -16.06 8.17
CA ALA A 13 -28.57 -17.17 8.56
C ALA A 13 -28.23 -17.00 10.06
N SER A 14 -28.54 -18.02 10.86
CA SER A 14 -28.25 -17.97 12.31
C SER A 14 -26.74 -17.96 12.49
N ILE A 15 -26.22 -16.94 13.18
CA ILE A 15 -24.79 -16.87 13.52
C ILE A 15 -24.42 -18.10 14.33
N ASP A 16 -23.33 -18.78 13.93
CA ASP A 16 -22.80 -19.90 14.72
C ASP A 16 -22.14 -19.35 15.99
N THR A 17 -22.71 -19.65 17.16
CA THR A 17 -22.15 -19.26 18.46
C THR A 17 -20.73 -19.83 18.68
N ASN A 18 -20.37 -20.94 18.01
CA ASN A 18 -19.00 -21.47 18.07
C ASN A 18 -18.01 -20.55 17.35
N ALA A 19 -18.40 -19.95 16.25
CA ALA A 19 -17.57 -19.00 15.51
C ALA A 19 -17.32 -17.73 16.36
N ILE A 20 -18.37 -17.18 16.99
CA ILE A 20 -18.24 -16.07 17.95
C ILE A 20 -17.30 -16.44 19.09
N THR A 21 -17.51 -17.63 19.68
CA THR A 21 -16.70 -18.11 20.82
C THR A 21 -15.23 -18.26 20.40
N THR A 22 -14.94 -18.74 19.21
CA THR A 22 -13.59 -18.91 18.68
C THR A 22 -12.91 -17.56 18.51
N LEU A 23 -13.61 -16.57 17.95
CA LEU A 23 -13.11 -15.20 17.81
C LEU A 23 -12.83 -14.58 19.18
N CYS A 24 -13.78 -14.64 20.12
CA CYS A 24 -13.60 -14.09 21.47
C CYS A 24 -12.45 -14.75 22.23
N LYS A 25 -12.31 -16.09 22.15
CA LYS A 25 -11.16 -16.80 22.74
C LYS A 25 -9.84 -16.38 22.10
N ALA A 26 -9.79 -16.18 20.79
CA ALA A 26 -8.60 -15.68 20.12
C ALA A 26 -8.28 -14.26 20.57
N ALA A 27 -9.28 -13.39 20.71
CA ALA A 27 -9.13 -12.03 21.20
C ALA A 27 -8.81 -11.94 22.72
N GLY A 28 -9.11 -12.95 23.52
CA GLY A 28 -8.95 -12.94 24.98
C GLY A 28 -7.52 -13.14 25.50
N ASP A 29 -6.49 -12.70 24.77
CA ASP A 29 -5.09 -12.82 25.17
C ASP A 29 -4.33 -11.51 24.85
N PRO A 30 -3.64 -10.91 25.84
CA PRO A 30 -2.97 -9.63 25.65
C PRO A 30 -1.94 -9.62 24.53
N LEU A 31 -1.14 -10.69 24.40
CA LEU A 31 -0.12 -10.78 23.36
C LEU A 31 -0.74 -10.85 21.96
N ARG A 32 -1.82 -11.64 21.79
CA ARG A 32 -2.52 -11.69 20.50
C ARG A 32 -3.15 -10.36 20.13
N MET A 33 -3.63 -9.56 21.09
CA MET A 33 -4.08 -8.20 20.84
C MET A 33 -2.95 -7.31 20.35
N GLN A 34 -1.76 -7.39 20.97
CA GLN A 34 -0.59 -6.64 20.52
C GLN A 34 -0.13 -7.10 19.12
N ILE A 35 -0.15 -8.40 18.83
CA ILE A 35 0.14 -8.92 17.48
C ILE A 35 -0.84 -8.33 16.46
N LEU A 36 -2.14 -8.33 16.73
CA LEU A 36 -3.12 -7.71 15.85
C LEU A 36 -2.88 -6.20 15.70
N ARG A 37 -2.45 -5.51 16.76
CA ARG A 37 -2.10 -4.08 16.69
C ARG A 37 -0.91 -3.83 15.78
N VAL A 38 0.14 -4.66 15.86
CA VAL A 38 1.32 -4.62 14.98
C VAL A 38 0.95 -4.88 13.52
N LEU A 39 0.05 -5.83 13.29
CA LEU A 39 -0.43 -6.21 11.94
C LEU A 39 -1.47 -5.22 11.36
N GLN A 40 -1.64 -4.04 11.95
CA GLN A 40 -2.68 -3.08 11.57
C GLN A 40 -2.58 -2.62 10.10
N GLN A 41 -1.38 -2.38 9.63
CA GLN A 41 -1.15 -1.77 8.30
C GLN A 41 -0.28 -2.63 7.39
N ASN A 42 0.64 -3.39 7.97
CA ASN A 42 1.67 -4.12 7.25
C ASN A 42 1.60 -5.63 7.49
N SER A 43 2.24 -6.38 6.59
CA SER A 43 2.50 -7.80 6.77
C SER A 43 3.89 -8.03 7.35
N TYR A 44 3.99 -8.99 8.27
CA TYR A 44 5.27 -9.38 8.85
C TYR A 44 5.45 -10.90 8.80
N GLY A 45 6.68 -11.33 8.55
CA GLY A 45 7.08 -12.73 8.64
C GLY A 45 7.12 -13.22 10.09
N VAL A 46 7.03 -14.53 10.30
CA VAL A 46 7.06 -15.11 11.65
C VAL A 46 8.34 -14.73 12.42
N PHE A 47 9.49 -14.66 11.75
CA PHE A 47 10.75 -14.29 12.39
C PHE A 47 10.79 -12.82 12.81
N GLU A 48 10.27 -11.93 11.97
CA GLU A 48 10.16 -10.51 12.31
C GLU A 48 9.22 -10.29 13.50
N LEU A 49 8.09 -11.00 13.55
CA LEU A 49 7.20 -10.95 14.71
C LEU A 49 7.88 -11.52 15.98
N CYS A 50 8.72 -12.55 15.85
CA CYS A 50 9.52 -13.05 16.97
C CYS A 50 10.48 -11.96 17.49
N GLU A 51 11.11 -11.22 16.59
CA GLU A 51 12.00 -10.11 16.93
C GLU A 51 11.24 -8.97 17.62
N VAL A 52 10.11 -8.54 17.05
CA VAL A 52 9.26 -7.49 17.63
C VAL A 52 8.87 -7.83 19.06
N PHE A 53 8.37 -9.04 19.31
CA PHE A 53 7.82 -9.44 20.61
C PHE A 53 8.82 -10.09 21.55
N ASP A 54 10.06 -10.34 21.08
CA ASP A 54 11.12 -11.02 21.84
C ASP A 54 10.68 -12.38 22.38
N ILE A 55 10.07 -13.18 21.52
CA ILE A 55 9.59 -14.53 21.87
C ILE A 55 10.09 -15.58 20.87
N ARG A 56 10.15 -16.82 21.34
CA ARG A 56 10.59 -17.94 20.49
C ARG A 56 9.57 -18.23 19.39
N GLN A 57 10.07 -18.68 18.23
CA GLN A 57 9.25 -19.00 17.04
C GLN A 57 8.10 -19.97 17.36
N SER A 58 8.32 -20.98 18.20
CA SER A 58 7.26 -21.94 18.55
C SER A 58 6.08 -21.28 19.26
N ALA A 59 6.36 -20.33 20.18
CA ALA A 59 5.33 -19.56 20.88
C ALA A 59 4.60 -18.62 19.91
N MET A 60 5.34 -17.85 19.09
CA MET A 60 4.76 -16.98 18.08
C MET A 60 3.86 -17.76 17.11
N SER A 61 4.34 -18.89 16.57
CA SER A 61 3.58 -19.74 15.66
C SER A 61 2.29 -20.27 16.30
N HIS A 62 2.32 -20.56 17.61
CA HIS A 62 1.11 -20.96 18.34
C HIS A 62 0.06 -19.84 18.41
N HIS A 63 0.48 -18.60 18.76
CA HIS A 63 -0.43 -17.44 18.79
C HIS A 63 -1.00 -17.13 17.41
N LEU A 64 -0.16 -17.14 16.37
CA LEU A 64 -0.56 -16.89 14.98
C LEU A 64 -1.54 -17.96 14.48
N LYS A 65 -1.34 -19.23 14.82
CA LYS A 65 -2.28 -20.31 14.47
C LYS A 65 -3.66 -20.10 15.12
N ILE A 66 -3.70 -19.66 16.38
CA ILE A 66 -4.98 -19.35 17.05
C ILE A 66 -5.70 -18.19 16.36
N LEU A 67 -4.95 -17.12 16.00
CA LEU A 67 -5.50 -15.98 15.27
C LEU A 67 -5.99 -16.37 13.88
N ALA A 68 -5.25 -17.23 13.16
CA ALA A 68 -5.62 -17.72 11.83
C ALA A 68 -6.88 -18.60 11.88
N ASN A 69 -7.00 -19.49 12.88
CA ASN A 69 -8.18 -20.34 13.07
C ASN A 69 -9.44 -19.52 13.39
N ALA A 70 -9.27 -18.34 13.99
CA ALA A 70 -10.35 -17.39 14.25
C ALA A 70 -10.60 -16.40 13.12
N SER A 71 -9.96 -16.59 11.96
CA SER A 71 -10.02 -15.69 10.80
C SER A 71 -9.63 -14.23 11.11
N LEU A 72 -8.87 -13.98 12.18
CA LEU A 72 -8.38 -12.64 12.56
C LEU A 72 -7.12 -12.23 11.78
N VAL A 73 -6.36 -13.20 11.28
CA VAL A 73 -5.21 -12.98 10.42
C VAL A 73 -5.31 -13.82 9.15
N ALA A 74 -4.89 -13.24 8.04
CA ALA A 74 -4.65 -13.92 6.78
C ALA A 74 -3.16 -14.21 6.64
N THR A 75 -2.85 -15.30 5.93
CA THR A 75 -1.48 -15.72 5.67
C THR A 75 -1.20 -15.70 4.19
N ARG A 76 0.03 -15.30 3.83
CA ARG A 76 0.57 -15.48 2.50
C ARG A 76 1.90 -16.20 2.60
N ARG A 77 2.05 -17.28 1.84
CA ARG A 77 3.32 -17.99 1.76
C ARG A 77 4.19 -17.35 0.68
N GLU A 78 5.44 -17.09 1.01
CA GLU A 78 6.44 -16.54 0.12
C GLU A 78 7.73 -17.37 0.26
N GLY A 79 7.97 -18.26 -0.68
CA GLY A 79 9.07 -19.23 -0.60
C GLY A 79 8.96 -20.11 0.64
N THR A 80 9.97 -20.04 1.50
CA THR A 80 10.01 -20.74 2.79
C THR A 80 9.38 -19.95 3.94
N SER A 81 9.02 -18.70 3.73
CA SER A 81 8.48 -17.79 4.75
C SER A 81 6.97 -17.69 4.68
N ILE A 82 6.34 -17.50 5.85
CA ILE A 82 4.91 -17.21 5.94
C ILE A 82 4.78 -15.80 6.50
N PHE A 83 4.11 -14.94 5.74
CA PHE A 83 3.76 -13.60 6.15
C PHE A 83 2.34 -13.55 6.67
N TYR A 84 2.12 -12.74 7.69
CA TYR A 84 0.86 -12.56 8.37
C TYR A 84 0.40 -11.12 8.24
N ARG A 85 -0.88 -10.92 7.97
CA ARG A 85 -1.57 -9.63 7.99
C ARG A 85 -2.92 -9.77 8.66
N ARG A 86 -3.56 -8.69 9.05
CA ARG A 86 -4.95 -8.77 9.47
C ARG A 86 -5.82 -9.29 8.34
N ASN A 87 -6.78 -10.13 8.68
CA ASN A 87 -7.83 -10.55 7.77
C ASN A 87 -9.01 -9.61 7.96
N GLU A 88 -9.20 -8.68 7.03
CA GLU A 88 -10.25 -7.67 7.12
C GLU A 88 -11.53 -8.05 6.36
N LEU A 89 -11.47 -9.13 5.61
CA LEU A 89 -12.60 -9.69 4.87
C LEU A 89 -12.99 -11.02 5.52
N ASN A 90 -13.90 -10.99 6.47
CA ASN A 90 -14.54 -12.21 6.94
C ASN A 90 -15.67 -12.56 5.95
N SER A 91 -15.75 -13.83 5.54
CA SER A 91 -16.83 -14.34 4.68
C SER A 91 -18.19 -14.33 5.38
N ASP A 92 -18.22 -14.28 6.71
CA ASP A 92 -19.43 -14.16 7.50
C ASP A 92 -19.68 -12.70 7.85
N ILE A 93 -20.73 -12.12 7.28
CA ILE A 93 -21.08 -10.69 7.44
C ILE A 93 -21.30 -10.30 8.90
N ASP A 94 -21.89 -11.17 9.69
CA ASP A 94 -22.19 -10.90 11.11
C ASP A 94 -20.92 -10.91 11.97
N LEU A 95 -20.00 -11.84 11.69
CA LEU A 95 -18.67 -11.87 12.33
C LEU A 95 -17.79 -10.71 11.85
N GLN A 96 -17.96 -10.27 10.64
CA GLN A 96 -17.23 -9.11 10.09
C GLN A 96 -17.48 -7.83 10.91
N ALA A 97 -18.73 -7.58 11.32
CA ALA A 97 -19.05 -6.41 12.15
C ALA A 97 -18.33 -6.46 13.50
N LEU A 98 -18.34 -7.61 14.18
CA LEU A 98 -17.63 -7.81 15.45
C LEU A 98 -16.11 -7.66 15.28
N GLN A 99 -15.56 -8.25 14.23
CA GLN A 99 -14.14 -8.19 13.90
C GLN A 99 -13.69 -6.75 13.59
N THR A 100 -14.48 -6.00 12.82
CA THR A 100 -14.21 -4.60 12.50
C THR A 100 -14.18 -3.75 13.77
N SER A 101 -15.20 -3.88 14.64
CA SER A 101 -15.22 -3.16 15.92
C SER A 101 -14.04 -3.52 16.83
N LEU A 102 -13.64 -4.80 16.85
CA LEU A 102 -12.46 -5.25 17.58
C LEU A 102 -11.18 -4.57 17.04
N PHE A 103 -10.99 -4.55 15.73
CA PHE A 103 -9.83 -3.94 15.11
C PHE A 103 -9.79 -2.41 15.32
N GLU A 104 -10.90 -1.72 15.16
CA GLU A 104 -11.00 -0.29 15.44
C GLU A 104 -10.65 0.04 16.90
N THR A 105 -11.10 -0.80 17.83
CA THR A 105 -10.76 -0.64 19.24
C THR A 105 -9.28 -0.89 19.53
N ILE A 106 -8.70 -1.95 18.97
CA ILE A 106 -7.28 -2.29 19.13
C ILE A 106 -6.40 -1.18 18.48
N ASP A 107 -6.84 -0.57 17.42
CA ASP A 107 -6.10 0.48 16.71
C ASP A 107 -5.86 1.73 17.59
N ASN A 108 -6.70 1.95 18.58
CA ASN A 108 -6.55 3.01 19.57
C ASN A 108 -5.77 2.58 20.83
N ALA A 109 -5.41 1.28 20.94
CA ALA A 109 -4.63 0.80 22.08
C ALA A 109 -3.16 1.25 21.99
N VAL A 110 -2.59 1.54 23.16
CA VAL A 110 -1.16 1.88 23.27
C VAL A 110 -0.31 0.65 22.96
N LEU A 111 0.64 0.82 22.04
CA LEU A 111 1.67 -0.18 21.77
C LEU A 111 2.90 0.10 22.65
N ASP A 112 3.52 -0.94 23.19
CA ASP A 112 4.75 -0.83 23.99
C ASP A 112 5.87 -0.16 23.14
N LEU A 113 6.60 0.77 23.76
CA LEU A 113 7.69 1.51 23.08
C LEU A 113 8.79 0.58 22.57
N ASN A 114 9.07 -0.53 23.25
CA ASN A 114 10.05 -1.50 22.78
C ASN A 114 9.58 -2.18 21.48
N TYR A 115 8.28 -2.48 21.35
CA TYR A 115 7.72 -3.04 20.12
C TYR A 115 7.79 -2.02 18.98
N ILE A 116 7.45 -0.75 19.26
CA ILE A 116 7.58 0.34 18.28
C ILE A 116 9.02 0.47 17.78
N ASN A 117 10.00 0.49 18.69
CA ASN A 117 11.41 0.62 18.33
C ASN A 117 11.90 -0.56 17.47
N ARG A 118 11.51 -1.78 17.81
CA ARG A 118 11.87 -2.98 17.02
C ARG A 118 11.19 -2.99 15.65
N LEU A 119 9.93 -2.57 15.57
CA LEU A 119 9.23 -2.38 14.29
C LEU A 119 9.94 -1.36 13.40
N ASN A 120 10.32 -0.22 13.98
CA ASN A 120 11.05 0.81 13.24
C ASN A 120 12.39 0.27 12.72
N SER A 121 13.12 -0.51 13.53
CA SER A 121 14.38 -1.14 13.09
C SER A 121 14.17 -2.10 11.90
N ILE A 122 13.12 -2.93 11.94
CA ILE A 122 12.77 -3.84 10.84
C ILE A 122 12.41 -3.05 9.57
N ASN A 123 11.56 -2.03 9.71
CA ASN A 123 11.14 -1.21 8.57
C ASN A 123 12.32 -0.43 7.97
N THR A 124 13.22 0.11 8.81
CA THR A 124 14.45 0.76 8.36
C THR A 124 15.34 -0.21 7.58
N ALA A 125 15.58 -1.41 8.11
CA ALA A 125 16.38 -2.42 7.42
C ALA A 125 15.79 -2.82 6.05
N ARG A 126 14.47 -2.94 5.96
CA ARG A 126 13.78 -3.18 4.68
C ARG A 126 13.97 -2.02 3.70
N SER A 127 13.83 -0.77 4.17
CA SER A 127 14.03 0.43 3.34
C SER A 127 15.46 0.55 2.83
N GLU A 128 16.45 0.33 3.71
CA GLU A 128 17.87 0.35 3.33
C GLU A 128 18.21 -0.75 2.31
N ALA A 129 17.63 -1.94 2.47
CA ALA A 129 17.79 -3.03 1.51
C ALA A 129 17.20 -2.66 0.14
N SER A 130 16.03 -2.03 0.11
CA SER A 130 15.39 -1.54 -1.13
C SER A 130 16.25 -0.48 -1.83
N VAL A 131 16.66 0.58 -1.12
CA VAL A 131 17.54 1.62 -1.68
C VAL A 131 18.83 1.02 -2.21
N SER A 132 19.46 0.10 -1.45
CA SER A 132 20.68 -0.60 -1.88
C SER A 132 20.47 -1.47 -3.12
N PHE A 133 19.28 -2.06 -3.28
CA PHE A 133 18.92 -2.81 -4.48
C PHE A 133 18.86 -1.88 -5.69
N PHE A 134 18.13 -0.77 -5.61
CA PHE A 134 17.98 0.19 -6.70
C PHE A 134 19.31 0.83 -7.08
N ASN A 135 20.12 1.23 -6.10
CA ASN A 135 21.45 1.78 -6.36
C ASN A 135 22.36 0.81 -7.13
N ARG A 136 22.26 -0.50 -6.87
CA ARG A 136 23.08 -1.52 -7.56
C ARG A 136 22.54 -1.95 -8.91
N ASN A 137 21.26 -1.79 -9.17
CA ASN A 137 20.57 -2.34 -10.32
C ASN A 137 19.93 -1.28 -11.22
N ALA A 138 20.21 0.01 -11.01
CA ALA A 138 19.60 1.11 -11.76
C ALA A 138 19.69 0.88 -13.30
N ASP A 139 20.84 0.47 -13.81
CA ASP A 139 21.04 0.25 -15.26
C ASP A 139 20.22 -0.91 -15.86
N ARG A 140 19.78 -1.87 -15.01
CA ARG A 140 19.04 -3.07 -15.43
C ARG A 140 17.58 -3.04 -15.03
N PHE A 141 17.19 -2.07 -14.23
CA PHE A 141 15.86 -2.03 -13.64
C PHE A 141 14.75 -2.01 -14.71
N ALA A 142 14.90 -1.19 -15.77
CA ALA A 142 13.90 -1.13 -16.83
C ALA A 142 13.65 -2.50 -17.47
N SER A 143 14.71 -3.22 -17.87
CA SER A 143 14.58 -4.52 -18.53
C SER A 143 13.95 -5.59 -17.64
N ASN A 144 14.14 -5.51 -16.32
CA ASN A 144 13.52 -6.43 -15.37
C ASN A 144 12.06 -6.04 -15.09
N HIS A 145 11.79 -4.73 -14.94
CA HIS A 145 10.45 -4.20 -14.70
C HIS A 145 9.54 -4.43 -15.92
N ASP A 146 10.06 -4.33 -17.14
CA ASP A 146 9.33 -4.63 -18.39
C ASP A 146 8.84 -6.09 -18.45
N LEU A 147 9.43 -7.02 -17.68
CA LEU A 147 8.91 -8.38 -17.53
C LEU A 147 7.60 -8.43 -16.73
N ILE A 148 7.35 -7.44 -15.89
CA ILE A 148 6.09 -7.30 -15.13
C ILE A 148 5.10 -6.50 -15.98
N ALA A 149 5.44 -5.22 -16.26
CA ALA A 149 4.68 -4.31 -17.08
C ALA A 149 5.57 -3.12 -17.50
N GLY A 150 5.86 -3.00 -18.79
CA GLY A 150 6.55 -1.84 -19.33
C GLY A 150 5.68 -0.59 -19.33
N TRP A 151 6.29 0.59 -19.46
CA TRP A 151 5.56 1.84 -19.57
C TRP A 151 4.52 1.82 -20.71
N ASP A 152 4.83 1.15 -21.82
CA ASP A 152 3.94 1.02 -22.99
C ASP A 152 2.64 0.23 -22.67
N ASP A 153 2.64 -0.56 -21.61
CA ASP A 153 1.47 -1.38 -21.22
C ASP A 153 0.42 -0.56 -20.46
N TYR A 154 0.80 0.49 -19.73
CA TYR A 154 -0.11 1.22 -18.86
C TYR A 154 0.01 2.74 -18.91
N GLY A 155 1.06 3.29 -19.52
CA GLY A 155 1.35 4.73 -19.56
C GLY A 155 0.20 5.56 -20.15
N GLU A 156 -0.36 5.16 -21.31
CA GLU A 156 -1.52 5.83 -21.92
C GLU A 156 -2.74 5.86 -20.99
N SER A 157 -2.93 4.79 -20.23
CA SER A 157 -4.04 4.71 -19.25
C SER A 157 -3.85 5.69 -18.10
N ILE A 158 -2.62 5.84 -17.60
CA ILE A 158 -2.25 6.82 -16.56
C ILE A 158 -2.47 8.24 -17.08
N GLU A 159 -1.95 8.56 -18.26
CA GLU A 159 -2.10 9.87 -18.88
C GLU A 159 -3.57 10.24 -19.08
N THR A 160 -4.37 9.30 -19.59
CA THR A 160 -5.81 9.48 -19.77
C THR A 160 -6.52 9.69 -18.43
N ALA A 161 -6.19 8.90 -17.41
CA ALA A 161 -6.78 9.02 -16.07
C ALA A 161 -6.43 10.37 -15.43
N MET A 162 -5.18 10.83 -15.58
CA MET A 162 -4.72 12.13 -15.10
C MET A 162 -5.54 13.27 -15.74
N LEU A 163 -5.69 13.28 -17.06
CA LEU A 163 -6.32 14.39 -17.79
C LEU A 163 -7.82 14.53 -17.52
N ARG A 164 -8.51 13.47 -17.11
CA ARG A 164 -9.98 13.48 -16.91
C ARG A 164 -10.47 14.37 -15.77
N ASN A 165 -9.66 14.55 -14.73
CA ASN A 165 -10.14 15.10 -13.44
C ASN A 165 -9.38 16.35 -12.97
N GLN A 166 -8.54 16.97 -13.81
CA GLN A 166 -7.70 18.08 -13.34
C GLN A 166 -8.35 19.43 -13.50
N THR A 167 -8.35 20.18 -12.39
CA THR A 167 -8.81 21.58 -12.36
C THR A 167 -7.68 22.62 -12.20
N ASN A 168 -6.55 22.23 -11.59
CA ASN A 168 -5.38 23.08 -11.38
C ASN A 168 -4.11 22.38 -11.82
N LEU A 169 -3.27 23.09 -12.59
CA LEU A 169 -2.07 22.55 -13.25
C LEU A 169 -0.79 23.25 -12.77
N ASN A 170 -0.73 23.65 -11.48
CA ASN A 170 0.42 24.39 -10.98
C ASN A 170 1.56 23.49 -10.54
N ASN A 171 1.35 22.65 -9.55
CA ASN A 171 2.41 21.82 -8.95
C ASN A 171 2.07 20.34 -9.01
N ALA A 172 2.94 19.54 -9.60
CA ALA A 172 2.88 18.08 -9.52
C ALA A 172 4.07 17.52 -8.73
N LEU A 173 3.83 16.38 -8.06
CA LEU A 173 4.87 15.55 -7.44
C LEU A 173 4.80 14.15 -8.03
N GLU A 174 5.91 13.63 -8.49
CA GLU A 174 6.07 12.22 -8.80
C GLU A 174 7.00 11.56 -7.80
N ILE A 175 6.51 10.53 -7.13
CA ILE A 175 7.25 9.73 -6.14
C ILE A 175 7.75 8.48 -6.84
N GLY A 176 9.07 8.24 -6.80
CA GLY A 176 9.71 7.13 -7.50
C GLY A 176 9.57 7.26 -9.03
N PRO A 177 10.11 8.31 -9.67
CA PRO A 177 9.90 8.57 -11.10
C PRO A 177 10.55 7.52 -12.01
N GLY A 178 11.31 6.60 -11.49
CA GLY A 178 12.03 5.59 -12.25
C GLY A 178 12.96 6.24 -13.30
N TYR A 179 12.77 5.89 -14.56
CA TYR A 179 13.51 6.52 -15.67
C TYR A 179 12.93 7.84 -16.14
N GLY A 180 11.84 8.32 -15.54
CA GLY A 180 11.26 9.62 -15.83
C GLY A 180 10.29 9.67 -17.01
N GLN A 181 9.78 8.52 -17.50
CA GLN A 181 8.87 8.51 -18.65
C GLN A 181 7.64 9.39 -18.41
N PHE A 182 7.00 9.28 -17.25
CA PHE A 182 5.82 10.08 -16.92
C PHE A 182 6.13 11.56 -16.69
N LEU A 183 7.35 11.91 -16.31
CA LEU A 183 7.78 13.32 -16.18
C LEU A 183 7.62 14.09 -17.47
N SER A 184 7.77 13.44 -18.64
CA SER A 184 7.57 14.08 -19.93
C SER A 184 6.13 14.57 -20.11
N THR A 185 5.16 13.86 -19.59
CA THR A 185 3.75 14.26 -19.60
C THR A 185 3.45 15.28 -18.51
N LEU A 186 3.94 15.08 -17.30
CA LEU A 186 3.78 16.03 -16.19
C LEU A 186 4.37 17.40 -16.52
N SER A 187 5.57 17.44 -17.09
CA SER A 187 6.25 18.69 -17.50
C SER A 187 5.45 19.51 -18.50
N LYS A 188 4.70 18.86 -19.39
CA LYS A 188 3.83 19.54 -20.37
C LYS A 188 2.54 20.07 -19.76
N GLN A 189 2.05 19.45 -18.70
CA GLN A 189 0.75 19.71 -18.11
C GLN A 189 0.82 20.66 -16.90
N PHE A 190 1.93 20.65 -16.16
CA PHE A 190 2.09 21.42 -14.92
C PHE A 190 3.14 22.51 -15.07
N ASN A 191 2.95 23.61 -14.35
CA ASN A 191 3.93 24.71 -14.33
C ASN A 191 5.23 24.28 -13.62
N ASN A 192 5.11 23.49 -12.55
CA ASN A 192 6.24 22.98 -11.78
C ASN A 192 6.04 21.50 -11.47
N VAL A 193 7.05 20.70 -11.68
CA VAL A 193 7.07 19.28 -11.35
C VAL A 193 8.16 19.03 -10.33
N THR A 194 7.88 18.21 -9.33
CA THR A 194 8.88 17.71 -8.40
C THR A 194 9.02 16.21 -8.61
N ALA A 195 10.25 15.74 -8.78
CA ALA A 195 10.60 14.32 -8.87
C ALA A 195 11.34 13.92 -7.58
N LEU A 196 10.77 13.00 -6.80
CA LEU A 196 11.30 12.54 -5.51
C LEU A 196 11.70 11.08 -5.61
N ASP A 197 12.96 10.76 -5.31
CA ASP A 197 13.44 9.39 -5.21
C ASP A 197 14.45 9.23 -4.06
N SER A 198 14.45 8.07 -3.43
CA SER A 198 15.39 7.70 -2.36
C SER A 198 16.70 7.12 -2.88
N SER A 199 16.75 6.68 -4.14
CA SER A 199 17.95 6.20 -4.83
C SER A 199 18.59 7.33 -5.64
N ILE A 200 19.85 7.62 -5.34
CA ILE A 200 20.62 8.63 -6.08
C ILE A 200 20.83 8.21 -7.54
N GLU A 201 21.07 6.93 -7.78
CA GLU A 201 21.29 6.38 -9.10
C GLU A 201 20.02 6.44 -9.97
N MET A 202 18.85 6.12 -9.39
CA MET A 202 17.56 6.26 -10.10
C MET A 202 17.27 7.73 -10.39
N LEU A 203 17.53 8.62 -9.43
CA LEU A 203 17.35 10.06 -9.64
C LEU A 203 18.26 10.62 -10.74
N ASP A 204 19.48 10.10 -10.84
CA ASP A 204 20.41 10.51 -11.89
C ASP A 204 20.00 10.00 -13.29
N GLN A 205 19.44 8.78 -13.39
CA GLN A 205 18.81 8.30 -14.62
C GLN A 205 17.63 9.21 -15.03
N CYS A 206 16.80 9.57 -14.06
CA CYS A 206 15.66 10.47 -14.26
C CYS A 206 16.12 11.87 -14.74
N LYS A 207 17.15 12.45 -14.14
CA LYS A 207 17.77 13.72 -14.59
C LYS A 207 18.32 13.63 -16.02
N GLN A 208 18.94 12.50 -16.36
CA GLN A 208 19.44 12.27 -17.73
C GLN A 208 18.28 12.25 -18.73
N HIS A 209 17.18 11.59 -18.42
CA HIS A 209 15.96 11.58 -19.22
C HIS A 209 15.42 13.01 -19.41
N ALA A 210 15.27 13.77 -18.32
CA ALA A 210 14.80 15.15 -18.36
C ALA A 210 15.68 16.04 -19.26
N LYS A 211 17.00 15.91 -19.15
CA LYS A 211 17.96 16.63 -20.01
C LYS A 211 17.80 16.26 -21.48
N THR A 212 17.65 14.96 -21.78
CA THR A 212 17.52 14.47 -23.17
C THR A 212 16.24 15.00 -23.83
N HIS A 213 15.17 15.17 -23.05
CA HIS A 213 13.86 15.61 -23.52
C HIS A 213 13.60 17.12 -23.32
N ASN A 214 14.62 17.89 -22.87
CA ASN A 214 14.52 19.33 -22.59
C ASN A 214 13.39 19.69 -21.64
N LEU A 215 13.24 18.93 -20.53
CA LEU A 215 12.25 19.19 -19.49
C LEU A 215 12.87 20.17 -18.47
N GLU A 216 12.49 21.46 -18.54
CA GLU A 216 13.16 22.54 -17.79
C GLU A 216 12.47 22.88 -16.46
N ASN A 217 11.23 22.42 -16.23
CA ASN A 217 10.40 22.76 -15.07
C ASN A 217 10.34 21.64 -14.00
N ILE A 218 11.41 20.85 -13.88
CA ILE A 218 11.49 19.74 -12.95
C ILE A 218 12.51 20.01 -11.84
N ASP A 219 12.06 19.98 -10.60
CA ASP A 219 12.89 19.96 -9.38
C ASP A 219 13.15 18.52 -8.95
N PHE A 220 14.41 18.17 -8.67
CA PHE A 220 14.78 16.82 -8.23
C PHE A 220 15.13 16.82 -6.75
N ILE A 221 14.49 15.96 -5.96
CA ILE A 221 14.70 15.81 -4.53
C ILE A 221 15.16 14.39 -4.23
N LEU A 222 16.34 14.25 -3.61
CA LEU A 222 16.82 13.00 -3.06
C LEU A 222 16.24 12.81 -1.65
N GLY A 223 15.49 11.74 -1.45
CA GLY A 223 14.87 11.40 -0.17
C GLY A 223 13.58 10.62 -0.33
N ASP A 224 12.89 10.42 0.78
CA ASP A 224 11.56 9.83 0.88
C ASP A 224 10.47 10.92 1.06
N THR A 225 9.22 10.50 1.26
CA THR A 225 8.10 11.42 1.44
C THR A 225 8.22 12.31 2.67
N SER A 226 8.91 11.85 3.72
CA SER A 226 9.17 12.66 4.92
C SER A 226 10.05 13.87 4.60
N ARG A 227 10.97 13.74 3.65
CA ARG A 227 11.79 14.86 3.15
C ARG A 227 10.93 15.90 2.41
N ALA A 228 9.97 15.44 1.60
CA ALA A 228 9.06 16.35 0.89
C ALA A 228 8.17 17.16 1.85
N LEU A 229 7.76 16.58 2.98
CA LEU A 229 6.97 17.25 4.01
C LEU A 229 7.72 18.44 4.65
N LEU A 230 9.06 18.37 4.75
CA LEU A 230 9.87 19.45 5.34
C LEU A 230 9.88 20.74 4.51
N ASP A 231 9.63 20.65 3.21
CA ASP A 231 9.68 21.80 2.32
C ASP A 231 8.39 22.64 2.33
N ASN A 232 7.36 22.23 3.07
CA ASN A 232 6.04 22.88 3.16
C ASN A 232 5.39 23.21 1.80
N LYS A 233 5.81 22.50 0.73
CA LYS A 233 5.26 22.63 -0.62
C LYS A 233 4.04 21.74 -0.72
N GLN A 234 2.94 22.27 -1.27
CA GLN A 234 1.73 21.49 -1.54
C GLN A 234 1.51 21.34 -3.03
N TYR A 235 0.87 20.23 -3.40
CA TYR A 235 0.72 19.79 -4.77
C TYR A 235 -0.75 19.69 -5.19
N ASP A 236 -1.02 20.03 -6.45
CA ASP A 236 -2.33 19.86 -7.06
C ASP A 236 -2.52 18.40 -7.53
N PHE A 237 -1.40 17.74 -7.83
CA PHE A 237 -1.37 16.36 -8.27
C PHE A 237 -0.15 15.63 -7.70
N ILE A 238 -0.37 14.44 -7.18
CA ILE A 238 0.69 13.53 -6.74
C ILE A 238 0.51 12.20 -7.45
N SER A 239 1.58 11.67 -8.03
CA SER A 239 1.60 10.34 -8.64
C SER A 239 2.57 9.41 -7.93
N ILE A 240 2.16 8.15 -7.81
CA ILE A 240 2.95 7.02 -7.32
C ILE A 240 2.74 5.90 -8.33
N ASN A 241 3.74 5.61 -9.16
CA ASN A 241 3.61 4.64 -10.23
C ASN A 241 4.56 3.46 -10.02
N MET A 242 4.03 2.29 -9.66
CA MET A 242 4.78 1.05 -9.44
C MET A 242 5.90 1.20 -8.39
N VAL A 243 5.57 1.81 -7.23
CA VAL A 243 6.53 2.16 -6.17
C VAL A 243 6.19 1.55 -4.82
N LEU A 244 4.90 1.46 -4.47
CA LEU A 244 4.51 1.06 -3.11
C LEU A 244 5.00 -0.34 -2.76
N HIS A 245 5.06 -1.25 -3.73
CA HIS A 245 5.54 -2.62 -3.50
C HIS A 245 7.05 -2.71 -3.24
N HIS A 246 7.80 -1.63 -3.44
CA HIS A 246 9.20 -1.52 -3.07
C HIS A 246 9.43 -0.80 -1.72
N ASN A 247 8.37 -0.30 -1.08
CA ASN A 247 8.48 0.45 0.15
C ASN A 247 8.13 -0.40 1.37
N SER A 248 8.86 -0.20 2.49
CA SER A 248 8.63 -0.95 3.73
C SER A 248 7.32 -0.61 4.42
N THR A 249 6.83 0.63 4.27
CA THR A 249 5.64 1.19 4.93
C THR A 249 4.70 1.89 3.95
N PRO A 250 4.07 1.18 2.99
CA PRO A 250 3.21 1.80 1.98
C PRO A 250 2.11 2.73 2.52
N PRO A 251 1.45 2.42 3.67
CA PRO A 251 0.43 3.29 4.24
C PRO A 251 0.95 4.66 4.68
N ASP A 252 2.23 4.73 5.12
CA ASP A 252 2.82 5.99 5.56
C ASP A 252 3.03 6.92 4.36
N ILE A 253 3.45 6.38 3.20
CA ILE A 253 3.55 7.17 1.95
C ILE A 253 2.19 7.77 1.58
N ILE A 254 1.12 6.99 1.65
CA ILE A 254 -0.24 7.49 1.34
C ILE A 254 -0.66 8.58 2.33
N SER A 255 -0.34 8.43 3.62
CA SER A 255 -0.59 9.45 4.65
C SER A 255 0.21 10.73 4.38
N ASP A 256 1.48 10.62 4.02
CA ASP A 256 2.32 11.75 3.67
C ASP A 256 1.78 12.48 2.44
N CYS A 257 1.36 11.73 1.41
CA CYS A 257 0.73 12.29 0.23
C CYS A 257 -0.54 13.09 0.56
N ALA A 258 -1.38 12.58 1.47
CA ALA A 258 -2.57 13.30 1.92
C ALA A 258 -2.22 14.66 2.55
N ASN A 259 -1.12 14.73 3.32
CA ASN A 259 -0.63 15.98 3.92
C ASN A 259 0.03 16.92 2.90
N LEU A 260 0.56 16.38 1.81
CA LEU A 260 1.19 17.14 0.72
C LEU A 260 0.16 17.65 -0.31
N LEU A 261 -1.07 17.13 -0.32
CA LEU A 261 -2.11 17.55 -1.26
C LEU A 261 -2.70 18.89 -0.86
N LYS A 262 -2.94 19.73 -1.86
CA LYS A 262 -3.81 20.90 -1.73
C LYS A 262 -5.28 20.47 -1.63
N ALA A 263 -6.14 21.38 -1.17
CA ALA A 263 -7.58 21.23 -1.33
C ALA A 263 -7.94 20.99 -2.80
N ASN A 264 -8.76 19.98 -3.08
CA ASN A 264 -9.10 19.48 -4.42
C ASN A 264 -7.91 18.86 -5.21
N GLY A 265 -6.78 18.63 -4.58
CA GLY A 265 -5.67 17.89 -5.19
C GLY A 265 -6.01 16.41 -5.36
N ILE A 266 -5.29 15.75 -6.27
CA ILE A 266 -5.50 14.34 -6.63
C ILE A 266 -4.24 13.56 -6.31
N LEU A 267 -4.39 12.47 -5.55
CA LEU A 267 -3.40 11.41 -5.45
C LEU A 267 -3.76 10.31 -6.45
N MET A 268 -2.85 10.00 -7.37
CA MET A 268 -2.98 8.87 -8.28
C MET A 268 -1.95 7.78 -7.93
N VAL A 269 -2.44 6.59 -7.70
CA VAL A 269 -1.62 5.41 -7.36
C VAL A 269 -1.81 4.37 -8.44
N THR A 270 -0.72 4.00 -9.12
CA THR A 270 -0.66 2.86 -10.03
C THR A 270 0.15 1.76 -9.38
N GLU A 271 -0.45 0.57 -9.22
CA GLU A 271 0.18 -0.48 -8.44
C GLU A 271 -0.25 -1.88 -8.90
N LEU A 272 0.56 -2.88 -8.60
CA LEU A 272 0.20 -4.28 -8.83
C LEU A 272 -0.94 -4.70 -7.90
N CYS A 273 -1.93 -5.40 -8.45
CA CYS A 273 -2.83 -6.19 -7.63
C CYS A 273 -2.06 -7.37 -7.01
N GLU A 274 -2.53 -7.88 -5.86
CA GLU A 274 -1.92 -9.03 -5.20
C GLU A 274 -1.77 -10.21 -6.18
N HIS A 275 -0.59 -10.84 -6.17
CA HIS A 275 -0.21 -11.96 -7.04
C HIS A 275 0.72 -12.94 -6.28
N ASP A 276 1.04 -14.08 -6.89
CA ASP A 276 1.85 -15.16 -6.31
C ASP A 276 3.22 -15.37 -7.02
N GLN A 277 3.62 -14.45 -7.90
CA GLN A 277 4.85 -14.55 -8.67
C GLN A 277 6.06 -14.10 -7.82
N GLU A 278 6.68 -15.03 -7.09
CA GLU A 278 7.77 -14.76 -6.14
C GLU A 278 9.09 -14.29 -6.77
N TRP A 279 9.30 -14.56 -8.06
CA TRP A 279 10.55 -14.21 -8.76
C TRP A 279 10.82 -12.70 -8.77
N VAL A 280 9.77 -11.87 -8.71
CA VAL A 280 9.90 -10.40 -8.72
C VAL A 280 10.73 -9.87 -7.55
N LYS A 281 10.70 -10.54 -6.39
CA LYS A 281 11.47 -10.13 -5.21
C LYS A 281 12.97 -10.09 -5.49
N ASN A 282 13.48 -11.10 -6.15
CA ASN A 282 14.91 -11.21 -6.46
C ASN A 282 15.29 -10.41 -7.71
N SER A 283 14.40 -10.34 -8.70
CA SER A 283 14.70 -9.73 -10.00
C SER A 283 14.36 -8.24 -10.04
N CYS A 284 13.31 -7.81 -9.34
CA CYS A 284 12.82 -6.43 -9.37
C CYS A 284 12.95 -5.71 -8.02
N GLY A 285 13.29 -6.42 -6.92
CA GLY A 285 13.45 -5.81 -5.60
C GLY A 285 12.13 -5.57 -4.86
N ASP A 286 11.08 -6.30 -5.24
CA ASP A 286 9.78 -6.18 -4.61
C ASP A 286 9.85 -6.65 -3.14
N ILE A 287 9.39 -5.83 -2.22
CA ILE A 287 9.14 -6.22 -0.83
C ILE A 287 7.78 -6.92 -0.73
N TRP A 288 6.80 -6.42 -1.47
CA TRP A 288 5.43 -6.92 -1.48
C TRP A 288 5.05 -7.49 -2.84
N LEU A 289 4.25 -8.56 -2.86
CA LEU A 289 3.71 -9.14 -4.10
C LEU A 289 2.38 -8.46 -4.47
N GLY A 290 2.41 -7.14 -4.68
CA GLY A 290 1.24 -6.33 -4.96
C GLY A 290 0.28 -6.20 -3.77
N PHE A 291 -0.85 -5.54 -3.98
CA PHE A 291 -1.82 -5.21 -2.94
C PHE A 291 -3.25 -5.45 -3.40
N LEU A 292 -4.09 -5.90 -2.46
CA LEU A 292 -5.54 -5.92 -2.68
C LEU A 292 -6.07 -4.49 -2.88
N PRO A 293 -7.02 -4.27 -3.78
CA PRO A 293 -7.66 -2.96 -3.97
C PRO A 293 -8.22 -2.37 -2.67
N GLU A 294 -8.79 -3.22 -1.82
CA GLU A 294 -9.35 -2.85 -0.51
C GLU A 294 -8.28 -2.34 0.45
N SER A 295 -7.04 -2.80 0.32
CA SER A 295 -5.92 -2.30 1.12
C SER A 295 -5.60 -0.84 0.78
N LEU A 296 -5.52 -0.49 -0.51
CA LEU A 296 -5.32 0.90 -0.94
C LEU A 296 -6.48 1.80 -0.50
N THR A 297 -7.74 1.36 -0.68
CA THR A 297 -8.93 2.10 -0.21
C THR A 297 -8.86 2.35 1.29
N ARG A 298 -8.48 1.36 2.09
CA ARG A 298 -8.39 1.48 3.53
C ARG A 298 -7.29 2.45 3.97
N TRP A 299 -6.10 2.37 3.37
CA TRP A 299 -4.99 3.28 3.67
C TRP A 299 -5.36 4.71 3.31
N ALA A 300 -5.95 4.92 2.13
CA ALA A 300 -6.46 6.21 1.69
C ALA A 300 -7.51 6.77 2.67
N LYS A 301 -8.50 5.98 3.06
CA LYS A 301 -9.54 6.39 4.03
C LYS A 301 -8.94 6.78 5.38
N LYS A 302 -7.95 6.03 5.90
CA LYS A 302 -7.24 6.38 7.14
C LYS A 302 -6.49 7.69 7.04
N ALA A 303 -5.97 8.01 5.86
CA ALA A 303 -5.30 9.28 5.57
C ALA A 303 -6.26 10.45 5.27
N GLY A 304 -7.58 10.24 5.39
CA GLY A 304 -8.58 11.28 5.08
C GLY A 304 -8.85 11.47 3.60
N LEU A 305 -8.52 10.46 2.78
CA LEU A 305 -8.78 10.45 1.35
C LEU A 305 -10.02 9.62 1.01
N VAL A 306 -10.68 9.94 -0.10
CA VAL A 306 -11.81 9.19 -0.65
C VAL A 306 -11.49 8.73 -2.07
N ASP A 307 -11.95 7.53 -2.42
CA ASP A 307 -11.85 7.00 -3.78
C ASP A 307 -12.66 7.88 -4.75
N SER A 308 -12.05 8.26 -5.87
CA SER A 308 -12.72 9.01 -6.93
C SER A 308 -12.80 8.26 -8.25
N ASN A 309 -11.78 7.48 -8.59
CA ASN A 309 -11.78 6.68 -9.81
C ASN A 309 -10.88 5.44 -9.67
N SER A 310 -11.21 4.37 -10.38
CA SER A 310 -10.40 3.15 -10.45
C SER A 310 -10.46 2.51 -11.83
N LEU A 311 -9.30 2.07 -12.31
CA LEU A 311 -9.12 1.36 -13.56
C LEU A 311 -8.24 0.13 -13.29
N TYR A 312 -8.52 -0.97 -13.98
CA TYR A 312 -7.74 -2.20 -13.87
C TYR A 312 -7.29 -2.66 -15.25
N ILE A 313 -6.01 -3.02 -15.36
CA ILE A 313 -5.39 -3.51 -16.60
C ILE A 313 -4.86 -4.91 -16.32
N THR A 314 -5.32 -5.89 -17.10
CA THR A 314 -4.83 -7.27 -17.01
C THR A 314 -3.73 -7.49 -18.03
N GLN A 315 -2.56 -7.94 -17.58
CA GLN A 315 -1.42 -8.26 -18.43
C GLN A 315 -1.46 -9.71 -18.91
N ARG A 316 -0.85 -9.99 -20.06
CA ARG A 316 -0.79 -11.34 -20.63
C ARG A 316 0.07 -12.32 -19.81
N ASN A 317 1.01 -11.80 -19.03
CA ASN A 317 1.91 -12.55 -18.16
C ASN A 317 1.30 -12.89 -16.78
N GLY A 318 0.01 -12.58 -16.57
CA GLY A 318 -0.72 -12.91 -15.35
C GLY A 318 -0.73 -11.80 -14.30
N PHE A 319 0.00 -10.73 -14.47
CA PHE A 319 -0.11 -9.56 -13.61
C PHE A 319 -1.38 -8.76 -13.90
N ARG A 320 -1.86 -8.07 -12.88
CA ARG A 320 -2.94 -7.11 -12.99
C ARG A 320 -2.53 -5.82 -12.33
N ILE A 321 -2.69 -4.70 -13.04
CA ILE A 321 -2.40 -3.36 -12.55
C ILE A 321 -3.71 -2.71 -12.13
N GLN A 322 -3.67 -1.96 -11.03
CA GLN A 322 -4.73 -1.07 -10.58
C GLN A 322 -4.25 0.38 -10.64
N ILE A 323 -5.01 1.25 -11.25
CA ILE A 323 -4.83 2.70 -11.24
C ILE A 323 -5.95 3.28 -10.41
N ARG A 324 -5.62 3.92 -9.30
CA ARG A 324 -6.56 4.44 -8.32
C ARG A 324 -6.35 5.94 -8.14
N GLN A 325 -7.44 6.68 -8.11
CA GLN A 325 -7.41 8.12 -7.82
C GLN A 325 -8.16 8.39 -6.52
N PHE A 326 -7.57 9.25 -5.72
CA PHE A 326 -8.09 9.66 -4.42
C PHE A 326 -8.06 11.18 -4.31
N ASN A 327 -9.05 11.74 -3.62
CA ASN A 327 -9.14 13.15 -3.29
C ASN A 327 -9.24 13.31 -1.77
N LEU A 328 -8.86 14.47 -1.24
CA LEU A 328 -9.14 14.77 0.16
C LEU A 328 -10.65 14.72 0.42
N ALA A 329 -11.05 14.08 1.52
CA ALA A 329 -12.43 14.13 1.95
C ALA A 329 -12.81 15.60 2.21
N ASN A 330 -13.95 16.03 1.66
CA ASN A 330 -14.46 17.36 2.00
C ASN A 330 -14.72 17.40 3.50
N PRO A 331 -14.29 18.49 4.21
CA PRO A 331 -14.48 18.64 5.63
C PRO A 331 -15.95 18.68 6.03
#